data_4d3299f75d4073fa95eb4b3dfa20bb63
#
_entry.id   4d3299f75d4073fa95eb4b3dfa20bb63
#
_cell.length_a   1.000
_cell.length_b   1.000
_cell.length_c   1.000
_cell.angle_alpha   90.00
_cell.angle_beta   90.00
_cell.angle_gamma   90.00
#
_symmetry.space_group_name_H-M   'P 1'
#
loop_
_entity.id
_entity.type
_entity.pdbx_description
1 polymer ?
#
loop_
_entity_poly.entity_id
_entity_poly.type
_entity_poly.pdbx_seq_one_letter_code
_entity_poly.pdbx_strand_id
1 'polypeptide(L)'
;TTLFRSCTAQAAEASGKTKQEELRRQLIVMTGWQYDDLPRLGEIPIPEEALLEEDPESDRTQALAANFSLAADRRRLENTDSGTAKDVLNQKVEAGQQKIEADIEVKYNSLMQAQTDYGQAKEEYRLAEEKLEADERRYQLGLLSANDRMAAQAELSSKKAAWEISGLSFRQAYEDYQWAVEGLAAYEG
;
A
#
# COMPACT_ATOMS: atom_id res chain seq x y z
N THR A 1 23.50 28.37 -0.53
CA THR A 1 22.58 27.32 -1.08
C THR A 1 22.83 25.96 -0.48
N THR A 2 24.07 25.56 -0.24
CA THR A 2 24.41 24.20 0.33
C THR A 2 24.01 24.07 1.79
N LEU A 3 24.22 25.09 2.61
CA LEU A 3 23.81 25.12 4.02
C LEU A 3 22.28 25.03 4.18
N PHE A 4 21.54 25.72 3.32
CA PHE A 4 20.08 25.68 3.35
C PHE A 4 19.54 24.28 3.00
N ARG A 5 20.10 23.62 1.99
CA ARG A 5 19.75 22.24 1.62
C ARG A 5 20.07 21.23 2.73
N SER A 6 21.20 21.43 3.44
CA SER A 6 21.55 20.61 4.60
C SER A 6 20.56 20.77 5.75
N CYS A 7 20.15 22.00 6.07
CA CYS A 7 19.16 22.28 7.12
C CYS A 7 17.78 21.70 6.78
N THR A 8 17.33 21.79 5.52
CA THR A 8 16.05 21.22 5.10
C THR A 8 16.06 19.69 5.15
N ALA A 9 17.16 19.06 4.76
CA ALA A 9 17.31 17.60 4.85
C ALA A 9 17.31 17.12 6.31
N GLN A 10 18.01 17.82 7.21
CA GLN A 10 18.01 17.50 8.65
C GLN A 10 16.63 17.69 9.29
N ALA A 11 15.91 18.76 8.92
CA ALA A 11 14.55 18.98 9.40
C ALA A 11 13.58 17.88 8.91
N ALA A 12 13.71 17.45 7.66
CA ALA A 12 12.91 16.34 7.12
C ALA A 12 13.21 15.02 7.82
N GLU A 13 14.49 14.72 8.10
CA GLU A 13 14.89 13.54 8.85
C GLU A 13 14.34 13.54 10.29
N ALA A 14 14.45 14.69 10.99
CA ALA A 14 13.90 14.84 12.34
C ALA A 14 12.38 14.65 12.36
N SER A 15 11.67 15.25 11.41
CA SER A 15 10.22 15.09 11.24
C SER A 15 9.85 13.62 10.97
N GLY A 16 10.59 12.94 10.11
CA GLY A 16 10.41 11.52 9.82
C GLY A 16 10.57 10.63 11.06
N LYS A 17 11.62 10.87 11.86
CA LYS A 17 11.85 10.15 13.12
C LYS A 17 10.70 10.37 14.13
N THR A 18 10.24 11.61 14.28
CA THR A 18 9.10 11.92 15.16
C THR A 18 7.85 11.19 14.73
N LYS A 19 7.57 11.17 13.42
CA LYS A 19 6.41 10.44 12.87
C LYS A 19 6.53 8.93 13.06
N GLN A 20 7.71 8.38 12.88
CA GLN A 20 7.97 6.96 13.13
C GLN A 20 7.72 6.59 14.59
N GLU A 21 8.17 7.40 15.54
CA GLU A 21 7.92 7.18 16.98
C GLU A 21 6.42 7.27 17.31
N GLU A 22 5.71 8.24 16.73
CA GLU A 22 4.26 8.38 16.90
C GLU A 22 3.52 7.13 16.40
N LEU A 23 3.81 6.67 15.19
CA LEU A 23 3.22 5.47 14.61
C LEU A 23 3.54 4.21 15.42
N ARG A 24 4.77 4.12 15.94
CA ARG A 24 5.16 3.02 16.83
C ARG A 24 4.36 3.01 18.13
N ARG A 25 4.11 4.17 18.74
CA ARG A 25 3.26 4.29 19.94
C ARG A 25 1.81 3.91 19.64
N GLN A 26 1.28 4.31 18.48
CA GLN A 26 -0.05 3.89 18.04
C GLN A 26 -0.13 2.37 17.90
N LEU A 27 0.87 1.74 17.28
CA LEU A 27 0.94 0.28 17.14
C LEU A 27 0.96 -0.41 18.52
N ILE A 28 1.74 0.07 19.49
CA ILE A 28 1.79 -0.45 20.86
C ILE A 28 0.39 -0.41 21.49
N VAL A 29 -0.32 0.72 21.37
CA VAL A 29 -1.68 0.86 21.91
C VAL A 29 -2.66 -0.10 21.22
N MET A 30 -2.60 -0.22 19.89
CA MET A 30 -3.49 -1.10 19.12
C MET A 30 -3.27 -2.59 19.40
N THR A 31 -2.02 -2.98 19.67
CA THR A 31 -1.66 -4.39 19.93
C THR A 31 -1.78 -4.78 21.42
N GLY A 32 -2.06 -3.81 22.29
CA GLY A 32 -2.16 -4.05 23.74
C GLY A 32 -0.82 -4.32 24.43
N TRP A 33 0.30 -3.99 23.78
CA TRP A 33 1.63 -4.03 24.40
C TRP A 33 1.76 -2.94 25.48
N GLN A 34 2.74 -3.10 26.38
CA GLN A 34 3.00 -2.07 27.38
C GLN A 34 3.69 -0.88 26.72
N TYR A 35 3.48 0.31 27.27
CA TYR A 35 3.96 1.57 26.67
C TYR A 35 5.49 1.64 26.49
N ASP A 36 6.24 0.97 27.34
CA ASP A 36 7.70 0.88 27.36
C ASP A 36 8.24 -0.33 26.60
N ASP A 37 7.37 -1.17 26.01
CA ASP A 37 7.82 -2.22 25.12
C ASP A 37 8.45 -1.61 23.87
N LEU A 38 9.61 -2.15 23.48
CA LEU A 38 10.33 -1.75 22.28
C LEU A 38 10.28 -2.90 21.24
N PRO A 39 9.11 -3.14 20.63
CA PRO A 39 8.98 -4.22 19.66
C PRO A 39 9.92 -3.98 18.47
N ARG A 40 10.61 -5.02 18.04
CA ARG A 40 11.34 -5.01 16.78
C ARG A 40 10.34 -5.31 15.66
N LEU A 41 10.17 -4.35 14.77
CA LEU A 41 9.44 -4.57 13.53
C LEU A 41 10.33 -5.40 12.60
N GLY A 42 9.83 -6.55 12.15
CA GLY A 42 10.48 -7.35 11.13
C GLY A 42 10.36 -6.72 9.73
N GLU A 43 11.00 -7.34 8.76
CA GLU A 43 10.80 -6.98 7.37
C GLU A 43 9.36 -7.34 6.96
N ILE A 44 8.72 -6.45 6.23
CA ILE A 44 7.37 -6.69 5.67
C ILE A 44 7.57 -7.47 4.37
N PRO A 45 7.06 -8.70 4.26
CA PRO A 45 7.20 -9.47 3.03
C PRO A 45 6.41 -8.79 1.90
N ILE A 46 7.07 -8.58 0.78
CA ILE A 46 6.41 -8.11 -0.44
C ILE A 46 5.74 -9.31 -1.12
N PRO A 47 4.47 -9.22 -1.58
CA PRO A 47 3.83 -10.30 -2.30
C PRO A 47 4.62 -10.64 -3.56
N GLU A 48 4.89 -11.91 -3.78
CA GLU A 48 5.52 -12.36 -5.02
C GLU A 48 4.55 -12.16 -6.19
N GLU A 49 5.06 -11.73 -7.35
CA GLU A 49 4.25 -11.46 -8.55
C GLU A 49 3.43 -12.69 -8.99
N ALA A 50 3.96 -13.90 -8.76
CA ALA A 50 3.29 -15.16 -9.09
C ALA A 50 2.05 -15.46 -8.22
N LEU A 51 1.87 -14.80 -7.08
CA LEU A 51 0.71 -14.99 -6.20
C LEU A 51 -0.48 -14.10 -6.59
N LEU A 52 -0.33 -13.28 -7.62
CA LEU A 52 -1.34 -12.33 -8.07
C LEU A 52 -2.18 -12.85 -9.27
N GLU A 53 -2.32 -14.14 -9.42
CA GLU A 53 -3.34 -14.74 -10.30
C GLU A 53 -4.73 -14.67 -9.61
N GLU A 54 -5.12 -13.45 -9.21
CA GLU A 54 -6.43 -13.20 -8.63
C GLU A 54 -7.50 -13.22 -9.75
N ASP A 55 -8.61 -13.90 -9.50
CA ASP A 55 -9.78 -13.90 -10.39
C ASP A 55 -10.82 -12.89 -9.88
N PRO A 56 -10.87 -11.65 -10.42
CA PRO A 56 -11.77 -10.61 -9.93
C PRO A 56 -13.26 -11.01 -9.94
N GLU A 57 -13.68 -11.93 -10.80
CA GLU A 57 -15.07 -12.39 -10.84
C GLU A 57 -15.39 -13.35 -9.69
N SER A 58 -14.47 -14.26 -9.40
CA SER A 58 -14.56 -15.15 -8.23
C SER A 58 -14.53 -14.35 -6.94
N ASP A 59 -13.59 -13.40 -6.84
CA ASP A 59 -13.38 -12.56 -5.66
C ASP A 59 -14.55 -11.63 -5.38
N ARG A 60 -15.19 -11.09 -6.42
CA ARG A 60 -16.43 -10.33 -6.30
C ARG A 60 -17.55 -11.17 -5.68
N THR A 61 -17.71 -12.40 -6.16
CA THR A 61 -18.70 -13.34 -5.63
C THR A 61 -18.42 -13.66 -4.17
N GLN A 62 -17.16 -13.89 -3.81
CA GLN A 62 -16.74 -14.15 -2.44
C GLN A 62 -17.00 -12.93 -1.53
N ALA A 63 -16.64 -11.72 -1.95
CA ALA A 63 -16.87 -10.49 -1.21
C ALA A 63 -18.35 -10.26 -0.91
N LEU A 64 -19.24 -10.48 -1.90
CA LEU A 64 -20.70 -10.37 -1.73
C LEU A 64 -21.25 -11.41 -0.76
N ALA A 65 -20.66 -12.60 -0.70
CA ALA A 65 -21.07 -13.66 0.22
C ALA A 65 -20.54 -13.40 1.65
N ALA A 66 -19.34 -12.89 1.77
CA ALA A 66 -18.67 -12.67 3.05
C ALA A 66 -19.09 -11.36 3.75
N ASN A 67 -19.65 -10.36 3.01
CA ASN A 67 -19.95 -9.06 3.58
C ASN A 67 -21.04 -9.13 4.64
N PHE A 68 -20.66 -8.85 5.88
CA PHE A 68 -21.55 -8.95 7.04
C PHE A 68 -22.73 -7.97 6.98
N SER A 69 -22.50 -6.73 6.55
CA SER A 69 -23.53 -5.69 6.48
C SER A 69 -24.57 -6.01 5.42
N LEU A 70 -24.15 -6.49 4.26
CA LEU A 70 -25.05 -6.96 3.20
C LEU A 70 -25.88 -8.17 3.67
N ALA A 71 -25.26 -9.13 4.35
CA ALA A 71 -25.95 -10.29 4.91
C ALA A 71 -26.98 -9.89 5.97
N ALA A 72 -26.68 -8.89 6.79
CA ALA A 72 -27.61 -8.37 7.78
C ALA A 72 -28.84 -7.71 7.13
N ASP A 73 -28.65 -6.92 6.09
CA ASP A 73 -29.76 -6.26 5.39
C ASP A 73 -30.60 -7.26 4.57
N ARG A 74 -30.00 -8.29 3.97
CA ARG A 74 -30.74 -9.41 3.35
C ARG A 74 -31.64 -10.11 4.35
N ARG A 75 -31.15 -10.42 5.57
CA ARG A 75 -31.97 -11.02 6.63
C ARG A 75 -33.11 -10.10 7.11
N ARG A 76 -32.88 -8.79 7.18
CA ARG A 76 -33.93 -7.82 7.49
C ARG A 76 -35.00 -7.81 6.42
N LEU A 77 -34.58 -7.87 5.14
CA LEU A 77 -35.49 -7.94 4.00
C LEU A 77 -36.39 -9.19 4.05
N GLU A 78 -35.80 -10.36 4.35
CA GLU A 78 -36.54 -11.63 4.47
C GLU A 78 -37.56 -11.59 5.60
N ASN A 79 -37.27 -10.91 6.71
CA ASN A 79 -38.14 -10.81 7.90
C ASN A 79 -39.09 -9.61 7.88
N THR A 80 -39.21 -8.89 6.77
CA THR A 80 -40.07 -7.70 6.66
C THR A 80 -41.34 -8.04 5.89
N ASP A 81 -42.51 -7.84 6.53
CA ASP A 81 -43.81 -8.11 5.93
C ASP A 81 -44.48 -6.86 5.27
N SER A 82 -44.01 -5.66 5.60
CA SER A 82 -44.53 -4.41 5.03
C SER A 82 -44.05 -4.18 3.60
N GLY A 83 -44.98 -4.00 2.64
CA GLY A 83 -44.62 -3.78 1.23
C GLY A 83 -43.69 -2.61 1.00
N THR A 84 -44.02 -1.43 1.54
CA THR A 84 -43.17 -0.22 1.38
C THR A 84 -41.81 -0.37 2.06
N ALA A 85 -41.76 -0.97 3.26
CA ALA A 85 -40.48 -1.22 3.94
C ALA A 85 -39.60 -2.25 3.19
N LYS A 86 -40.25 -3.24 2.57
CA LYS A 86 -39.60 -4.25 1.74
C LYS A 86 -38.97 -3.63 0.49
N ASP A 87 -39.68 -2.70 -0.17
CA ASP A 87 -39.18 -1.99 -1.35
C ASP A 87 -37.95 -1.15 -1.00
N VAL A 88 -37.95 -0.44 0.13
CA VAL A 88 -36.80 0.33 0.61
C VAL A 88 -35.60 -0.57 0.92
N LEU A 89 -35.85 -1.71 1.59
CA LEU A 89 -34.78 -2.66 1.90
C LEU A 89 -34.20 -3.36 0.65
N ASN A 90 -35.06 -3.65 -0.36
CA ASN A 90 -34.59 -4.15 -1.64
C ASN A 90 -33.64 -3.16 -2.31
N GLN A 91 -34.02 -1.89 -2.43
CA GLN A 91 -33.18 -0.85 -3.00
C GLN A 91 -31.86 -0.71 -2.22
N LYS A 92 -31.91 -0.80 -0.89
CA LYS A 92 -30.71 -0.75 -0.05
C LYS A 92 -29.78 -1.93 -0.31
N VAL A 93 -30.32 -3.15 -0.41
CA VAL A 93 -29.54 -4.36 -0.70
C VAL A 93 -28.91 -4.27 -2.10
N GLU A 94 -29.68 -3.84 -3.11
CA GLU A 94 -29.16 -3.67 -4.48
C GLU A 94 -28.04 -2.60 -4.53
N ALA A 95 -28.25 -1.45 -3.90
CA ALA A 95 -27.25 -0.39 -3.83
C ALA A 95 -25.97 -0.87 -3.09
N GLY A 96 -26.15 -1.60 -1.99
CA GLY A 96 -25.04 -2.19 -1.25
C GLY A 96 -24.24 -3.21 -2.06
N GLN A 97 -24.91 -4.06 -2.85
CA GLN A 97 -24.24 -5.00 -3.75
C GLN A 97 -23.40 -4.26 -4.79
N GLN A 98 -24.00 -3.28 -5.49
CA GLN A 98 -23.29 -2.48 -6.50
C GLN A 98 -22.08 -1.75 -5.90
N LYS A 99 -22.19 -1.28 -4.66
CA LYS A 99 -21.10 -0.60 -3.98
C LYS A 99 -19.94 -1.55 -3.63
N ILE A 100 -20.25 -2.77 -3.14
CA ILE A 100 -19.23 -3.79 -2.88
C ILE A 100 -18.51 -4.16 -4.19
N GLU A 101 -19.26 -4.39 -5.27
CA GLU A 101 -18.70 -4.71 -6.58
C GLU A 101 -17.77 -3.61 -7.09
N ALA A 102 -18.19 -2.35 -6.99
CA ALA A 102 -17.39 -1.20 -7.38
C ALA A 102 -16.12 -1.04 -6.49
N ASP A 103 -16.24 -1.28 -5.18
CA ASP A 103 -15.08 -1.20 -4.26
C ASP A 103 -14.04 -2.28 -4.56
N ILE A 104 -14.47 -3.52 -4.85
CA ILE A 104 -13.58 -4.60 -5.27
C ILE A 104 -12.84 -4.23 -6.56
N GLU A 105 -13.54 -3.70 -7.55
CA GLU A 105 -12.94 -3.26 -8.82
C GLU A 105 -11.91 -2.14 -8.61
N VAL A 106 -12.23 -1.15 -7.79
CA VAL A 106 -11.30 -0.04 -7.46
C VAL A 106 -10.06 -0.57 -6.75
N LYS A 107 -10.21 -1.47 -5.79
CA LYS A 107 -9.09 -2.05 -5.04
C LYS A 107 -8.24 -2.97 -5.91
N TYR A 108 -8.84 -3.75 -6.78
CA TYR A 108 -8.12 -4.56 -7.78
C TYR A 108 -7.29 -3.67 -8.72
N ASN A 109 -7.88 -2.61 -9.26
CA ASN A 109 -7.16 -1.67 -10.12
C ASN A 109 -6.00 -0.97 -9.37
N SER A 110 -6.21 -0.62 -8.10
CA SER A 110 -5.18 -0.04 -7.24
C SER A 110 -4.03 -1.03 -6.98
N LEU A 111 -4.34 -2.31 -6.80
CA LEU A 111 -3.37 -3.39 -6.65
C LEU A 111 -2.52 -3.55 -7.91
N MET A 112 -3.16 -3.60 -9.09
CA MET A 112 -2.46 -3.71 -10.38
C MET A 112 -1.55 -2.50 -10.66
N GLN A 113 -2.02 -1.31 -10.31
CA GLN A 113 -1.20 -0.10 -10.43
C GLN A 113 0.01 -0.15 -9.48
N ALA A 114 -0.20 -0.50 -8.21
CA ALA A 114 0.88 -0.59 -7.23
C ALA A 114 1.94 -1.66 -7.59
N GLN A 115 1.51 -2.78 -8.18
CA GLN A 115 2.40 -3.81 -8.72
C GLN A 115 3.26 -3.25 -9.87
N THR A 116 2.64 -2.53 -10.79
CA THR A 116 3.32 -1.89 -11.92
C THR A 116 4.36 -0.87 -11.43
N ASP A 117 3.96 -0.01 -10.49
CA ASP A 117 4.84 1.01 -9.91
C ASP A 117 6.02 0.38 -9.17
N TYR A 118 5.80 -0.73 -8.45
CA TYR A 118 6.86 -1.49 -7.80
C TYR A 118 7.86 -2.08 -8.79
N GLY A 119 7.35 -2.71 -9.88
CA GLY A 119 8.20 -3.25 -10.94
C GLY A 119 9.04 -2.17 -11.62
N GLN A 120 8.44 -1.01 -11.90
CA GLN A 120 9.15 0.14 -12.47
C GLN A 120 10.22 0.67 -11.52
N ALA A 121 9.90 0.88 -10.25
CA ALA A 121 10.86 1.39 -9.26
C ALA A 121 12.03 0.42 -9.04
N LYS A 122 11.77 -0.89 -9.06
CA LYS A 122 12.78 -1.96 -8.99
C LYS A 122 13.77 -1.87 -10.16
N GLU A 123 13.24 -1.68 -11.38
CA GLU A 123 14.07 -1.56 -12.58
C GLU A 123 14.89 -0.24 -12.57
N GLU A 124 14.30 0.86 -12.13
CA GLU A 124 15.02 2.13 -11.99
C GLU A 124 16.16 2.04 -10.96
N TYR A 125 15.96 1.33 -9.86
CA TYR A 125 17.01 1.05 -8.88
C TYR A 125 18.13 0.21 -9.51
N ARG A 126 17.82 -0.86 -10.23
CA ARG A 126 18.78 -1.71 -10.94
C ARG A 126 19.64 -0.90 -11.93
N LEU A 127 19.00 -0.05 -12.72
CA LEU A 127 19.69 0.83 -13.68
C LEU A 127 20.62 1.84 -12.98
N ALA A 128 20.20 2.35 -11.82
CA ALA A 128 21.02 3.26 -11.02
C ALA A 128 22.25 2.54 -10.42
N GLU A 129 22.12 1.26 -10.03
CA GLU A 129 23.26 0.43 -9.59
C GLU A 129 24.27 0.23 -10.73
N GLU A 130 23.83 -0.16 -11.91
CA GLU A 130 24.69 -0.34 -13.09
C GLU A 130 25.40 0.96 -13.49
N LYS A 131 24.68 2.08 -13.44
CA LYS A 131 25.24 3.41 -13.69
C LYS A 131 26.33 3.77 -12.68
N LEU A 132 26.08 3.57 -11.39
CA LEU A 132 27.06 3.85 -10.35
C LEU A 132 28.31 2.99 -10.55
N GLU A 133 28.16 1.70 -10.88
CA GLU A 133 29.31 0.81 -11.14
C GLU A 133 30.13 1.29 -12.34
N ALA A 134 29.48 1.74 -13.41
CA ALA A 134 30.17 2.32 -14.55
C ALA A 134 30.88 3.64 -14.19
N ASP A 135 30.24 4.51 -13.42
CA ASP A 135 30.80 5.79 -12.98
C ASP A 135 31.96 5.60 -11.99
N GLU A 136 31.93 4.59 -11.10
CA GLU A 136 33.06 4.24 -10.24
C GLU A 136 34.29 3.81 -11.05
N ARG A 137 34.11 2.99 -12.11
CA ARG A 137 35.21 2.62 -13.02
C ARG A 137 35.82 3.84 -13.73
N ARG A 138 34.95 4.77 -14.20
CA ARG A 138 35.37 6.05 -14.84
C ARG A 138 36.12 6.94 -13.86
N TYR A 139 35.64 7.02 -12.61
CA TYR A 139 36.30 7.79 -11.56
C TYR A 139 37.71 7.26 -11.25
N GLN A 140 37.88 5.91 -11.15
CA GLN A 140 39.19 5.26 -10.94
C GLN A 140 40.18 5.55 -12.07
N LEU A 141 39.70 5.72 -13.28
CA LEU A 141 40.49 6.10 -14.45
C LEU A 141 40.75 7.62 -14.56
N GLY A 142 40.24 8.43 -13.61
CA GLY A 142 40.36 9.90 -13.65
C GLY A 142 39.43 10.57 -14.68
N LEU A 143 38.47 9.86 -15.23
CA LEU A 143 37.56 10.33 -16.28
C LEU A 143 36.23 10.91 -15.71
N LEU A 144 36.04 10.87 -14.41
CA LEU A 144 34.86 11.40 -13.74
C LEU A 144 35.29 12.22 -12.51
N SER A 145 34.55 13.30 -12.23
CA SER A 145 34.84 14.11 -11.04
C SER A 145 34.30 13.47 -9.76
N ALA A 146 34.87 13.81 -8.61
CA ALA A 146 34.36 13.38 -7.31
C ALA A 146 32.91 13.83 -7.05
N ASN A 147 32.53 15.03 -7.56
CA ASN A 147 31.17 15.54 -7.43
C ASN A 147 30.17 14.71 -8.23
N ASP A 148 30.52 14.30 -9.46
CA ASP A 148 29.64 13.47 -10.29
C ASP A 148 29.47 12.07 -9.69
N ARG A 149 30.54 11.50 -9.12
CA ARG A 149 30.46 10.24 -8.36
C ARG A 149 29.52 10.36 -7.16
N MET A 150 29.63 11.42 -6.37
CA MET A 150 28.74 11.66 -5.23
C MET A 150 27.29 11.87 -5.69
N ALA A 151 27.07 12.51 -6.84
CA ALA A 151 25.74 12.65 -7.41
C ALA A 151 25.13 11.30 -7.80
N ALA A 152 25.92 10.42 -8.43
CA ALA A 152 25.46 9.06 -8.76
C ALA A 152 25.13 8.22 -7.52
N GLN A 153 25.94 8.33 -6.44
CA GLN A 153 25.64 7.67 -5.16
C GLN A 153 24.35 8.21 -4.52
N ALA A 154 24.10 9.51 -4.59
CA ALA A 154 22.86 10.11 -4.09
C ALA A 154 21.65 9.68 -4.93
N GLU A 155 21.80 9.58 -6.26
CA GLU A 155 20.79 9.07 -7.16
C GLU A 155 20.41 7.61 -6.81
N LEU A 156 21.41 6.73 -6.65
CA LEU A 156 21.19 5.34 -6.22
C LEU A 156 20.42 5.27 -4.90
N SER A 157 20.82 6.06 -3.90
CA SER A 157 20.13 6.09 -2.60
C SER A 157 18.67 6.53 -2.73
N SER A 158 18.41 7.51 -3.60
CA SER A 158 17.05 7.98 -3.88
C SER A 158 16.20 6.91 -4.57
N LYS A 159 16.77 6.21 -5.58
CA LYS A 159 16.08 5.13 -6.29
C LYS A 159 15.81 3.93 -5.39
N LYS A 160 16.75 3.59 -4.50
CA LYS A 160 16.56 2.56 -3.50
C LYS A 160 15.39 2.89 -2.57
N ALA A 161 15.34 4.10 -2.03
CA ALA A 161 14.25 4.53 -1.18
C ALA A 161 12.89 4.52 -1.92
N ALA A 162 12.85 4.95 -3.18
CA ALA A 162 11.65 4.88 -4.00
C ALA A 162 11.16 3.44 -4.20
N TRP A 163 12.06 2.51 -4.49
CA TRP A 163 11.74 1.09 -4.60
C TRP A 163 11.22 0.50 -3.28
N GLU A 164 11.85 0.78 -2.15
CA GLU A 164 11.40 0.33 -0.83
C GLU A 164 9.99 0.88 -0.51
N ILE A 165 9.73 2.15 -0.79
CA ILE A 165 8.41 2.78 -0.59
C ILE A 165 7.36 2.15 -1.50
N SER A 166 7.66 1.94 -2.77
CA SER A 166 6.72 1.31 -3.72
C SER A 166 6.38 -0.13 -3.31
N GLY A 167 7.35 -0.86 -2.74
CA GLY A 167 7.11 -2.19 -2.17
C GLY A 167 6.11 -2.18 -1.01
N LEU A 168 6.24 -1.20 -0.10
CA LEU A 168 5.28 -1.03 0.99
C LEU A 168 3.88 -0.66 0.47
N SER A 169 3.80 0.22 -0.52
CA SER A 169 2.53 0.60 -1.17
C SER A 169 1.87 -0.59 -1.85
N PHE A 170 2.67 -1.43 -2.53
CA PHE A 170 2.17 -2.65 -3.16
C PHE A 170 1.64 -3.64 -2.12
N ARG A 171 2.36 -3.86 -1.01
CA ARG A 171 1.86 -4.69 0.09
C ARG A 171 0.57 -4.15 0.68
N GLN A 172 0.47 -2.86 0.90
CA GLN A 172 -0.74 -2.24 1.41
C GLN A 172 -1.93 -2.44 0.46
N ALA A 173 -1.75 -2.19 -0.84
CA ALA A 173 -2.81 -2.39 -1.82
C ALA A 173 -3.27 -3.86 -1.88
N TYR A 174 -2.34 -4.81 -1.74
CA TYR A 174 -2.64 -6.23 -1.65
C TYR A 174 -3.50 -6.57 -0.44
N GLU A 175 -3.12 -6.11 0.75
CA GLU A 175 -3.90 -6.33 1.96
C GLU A 175 -5.30 -5.69 1.88
N ASP A 176 -5.37 -4.45 1.37
CA ASP A 176 -6.64 -3.74 1.19
C ASP A 176 -7.60 -4.48 0.24
N TYR A 177 -7.04 -5.11 -0.81
CA TYR A 177 -7.81 -5.95 -1.72
C TYR A 177 -8.27 -7.25 -1.04
N GLN A 178 -7.37 -7.97 -0.39
CA GLN A 178 -7.69 -9.22 0.31
C GLN A 178 -8.77 -9.01 1.39
N TRP A 179 -8.66 -7.96 2.18
CA TRP A 179 -9.66 -7.65 3.18
C TRP A 179 -11.02 -7.31 2.59
N ALA A 180 -11.06 -6.68 1.43
CA ALA A 180 -12.32 -6.44 0.73
C ALA A 180 -12.95 -7.73 0.24
N VAL A 181 -12.16 -8.66 -0.31
CA VAL A 181 -12.59 -10.00 -0.74
C VAL A 181 -13.11 -10.81 0.45
N GLU A 182 -12.50 -10.67 1.63
CA GLU A 182 -12.93 -11.31 2.89
C GLU A 182 -14.17 -10.66 3.53
N GLY A 183 -14.79 -9.69 2.87
CA GLY A 183 -16.06 -9.11 3.30
C GLY A 183 -15.97 -7.76 4.00
N LEU A 184 -14.79 -7.12 4.05
CA LEU A 184 -14.57 -5.78 4.57
C LEU A 184 -14.65 -4.70 3.48
N ALA A 185 -15.17 -5.04 2.29
CA ALA A 185 -15.49 -4.08 1.25
C ALA A 185 -16.46 -3.00 1.75
N ALA A 186 -16.33 -1.78 1.22
CA ALA A 186 -17.14 -0.65 1.65
C ALA A 186 -18.64 -0.91 1.42
N TYR A 187 -19.41 -0.84 2.51
CA TYR A 187 -20.85 -0.96 2.53
C TYR A 187 -21.43 0.22 3.34
N GLU A 188 -21.97 1.19 2.66
CA GLU A 188 -22.80 2.24 3.27
C GLU A 188 -24.18 2.12 2.65
N GLY A 189 -25.08 1.64 3.43
CA GLY A 189 -26.48 1.56 3.07
C GLY A 189 -27.30 2.67 3.73
#